data_7194587c184d10e590d7405faaed87c4
#
_entry.id   7194587c184d10e590d7405faaed87c4
#
_cell.length_a   1.000
_cell.length_b   1.000
_cell.length_c   1.000
_cell.angle_alpha   90.00
_cell.angle_beta   90.00
_cell.angle_gamma   90.00
#
_symmetry.space_group_name_H-M   'P 1'
#
loop_
_entity.id
_entity.type
_entity.pdbx_description
1 polymer ?
#
loop_
_entity_poly.entity_id
_entity_poly.type
_entity_poly.pdbx_seq_one_letter_code
_entity_poly.pdbx_strand_id
1 'polypeptide(L)'
;MGRPRTPLIDRPRIATVALELVDANGEFSVPAIARRLGVQTGSLYHHVDGRDGVIELIRERVTEAIDVSTLSAPTWDTALQDWARSYRAAFAAHPKVIPLLTTHPVRAPGMLDQYERVVRVLMDAGFATVDVMPLITALENTVLGSALDLAAPETMWEPADTTSTPRLSQAL
;
A
#
# COMPACT_ATOMS: atom_id res chain seq x y z
N MET A 1 28.31 32.68 8.86
CA MET A 1 27.92 31.24 8.75
C MET A 1 26.43 31.19 8.54
N GLY A 2 25.97 30.90 7.32
CA GLY A 2 24.53 30.78 7.01
C GLY A 2 23.95 29.49 7.58
N ARG A 3 22.86 29.60 8.35
CA ARG A 3 22.10 28.46 8.88
C ARG A 3 21.62 27.58 7.70
N PRO A 4 21.81 26.24 7.74
CA PRO A 4 21.30 25.37 6.67
C PRO A 4 19.80 25.61 6.54
N ARG A 5 19.34 26.13 5.42
CA ARG A 5 17.92 26.23 5.09
C ARG A 5 17.45 24.82 4.79
N THR A 6 16.67 24.23 5.69
CA THR A 6 15.93 23.01 5.37
C THR A 6 15.16 23.27 4.07
N PRO A 7 15.28 22.42 3.03
CA PRO A 7 14.54 22.60 1.79
C PRO A 7 13.05 22.74 2.12
N LEU A 8 12.39 23.74 1.51
CA LEU A 8 10.95 23.95 1.71
C LEU A 8 10.14 22.74 1.22
N ILE A 9 10.69 21.99 0.25
CA ILE A 9 10.10 20.81 -0.37
C ILE A 9 11.17 19.74 -0.51
N ASP A 10 10.82 18.52 -0.15
CA ASP A 10 11.56 17.29 -0.46
C ASP A 10 10.56 16.15 -0.77
N ARG A 11 11.07 15.04 -1.31
CA ARG A 11 10.25 13.87 -1.67
C ARG A 11 9.47 13.31 -0.47
N PRO A 12 10.06 13.14 0.74
CA PRO A 12 9.33 12.66 1.92
C PRO A 12 8.14 13.55 2.32
N ARG A 13 8.29 14.87 2.28
CA ARG A 13 7.20 15.81 2.59
C ARG A 13 6.09 15.76 1.55
N ILE A 14 6.44 15.62 0.26
CA ILE A 14 5.46 15.43 -0.81
C ILE A 14 4.69 14.14 -0.57
N ALA A 15 5.37 13.03 -0.26
CA ALA A 15 4.75 11.73 0.05
C ALA A 15 3.76 11.84 1.22
N THR A 16 4.19 12.45 2.32
CA THR A 16 3.35 12.61 3.52
C THR A 16 2.09 13.40 3.22
N VAL A 17 2.20 14.57 2.57
CA VAL A 17 1.04 15.40 2.24
C VAL A 17 0.12 14.73 1.23
N ALA A 18 0.68 14.01 0.25
CA ALA A 18 -0.11 13.27 -0.72
C ALA A 18 -0.90 12.13 -0.05
N LEU A 19 -0.25 11.38 0.84
CA LEU A 19 -0.89 10.32 1.62
C LEU A 19 -2.01 10.86 2.51
N GLU A 20 -1.78 11.95 3.24
CA GLU A 20 -2.81 12.62 4.04
C GLU A 20 -4.04 13.03 3.21
N LEU A 21 -3.83 13.49 1.96
CA LEU A 21 -4.93 13.85 1.06
C LEU A 21 -5.72 12.62 0.62
N VAL A 22 -5.04 11.51 0.32
CA VAL A 22 -5.70 10.25 -0.02
C VAL A 22 -6.47 9.70 1.17
N ASP A 23 -5.89 9.70 2.37
CA ASP A 23 -6.57 9.25 3.59
C ASP A 23 -7.83 10.05 3.89
N ALA A 24 -7.76 11.37 3.68
CA ALA A 24 -8.92 12.25 3.89
C ALA A 24 -10.01 12.06 2.81
N ASN A 25 -9.63 12.06 1.53
CA ASN A 25 -10.57 12.26 0.43
C ASN A 25 -10.66 11.07 -0.54
N GLY A 26 -9.80 10.05 -0.41
CA GLY A 26 -9.66 8.95 -1.38
C GLY A 26 -8.83 9.31 -2.62
N GLU A 27 -8.42 10.58 -2.76
CA GLU A 27 -7.67 11.05 -3.93
C GLU A 27 -6.75 12.22 -3.58
N PHE A 28 -5.83 12.52 -4.49
CA PHE A 28 -4.99 13.72 -4.43
C PHE A 28 -4.91 14.42 -5.80
N SER A 29 -4.50 15.68 -5.79
CA SER A 29 -4.04 16.38 -6.98
C SER A 29 -2.73 17.12 -6.71
N VAL A 30 -1.87 17.23 -7.73
CA VAL A 30 -0.58 17.95 -7.61
C VAL A 30 -0.78 19.40 -7.15
N PRO A 31 -1.80 20.15 -7.65
CA PRO A 31 -2.10 21.47 -7.12
C PRO A 31 -2.55 21.49 -5.65
N ALA A 32 -3.27 20.46 -5.18
CA ALA A 32 -3.66 20.35 -3.77
C ALA A 32 -2.44 20.12 -2.85
N ILE A 33 -1.50 19.29 -3.27
CA ILE A 33 -0.22 19.08 -2.57
C ILE A 33 0.55 20.42 -2.50
N ALA A 34 0.71 21.12 -3.64
CA ALA A 34 1.43 22.38 -3.71
C ALA A 34 0.84 23.43 -2.74
N ARG A 35 -0.48 23.56 -2.76
CA ARG A 35 -1.20 24.47 -1.85
C ARG A 35 -0.96 24.12 -0.38
N ARG A 36 -0.99 22.82 -0.03
CA ARG A 36 -0.78 22.36 1.36
C ARG A 36 0.65 22.57 1.83
N LEU A 37 1.62 22.48 0.91
CA LEU A 37 3.03 22.75 1.17
C LEU A 37 3.38 24.25 1.14
N GLY A 38 2.47 25.11 0.70
CA GLY A 38 2.71 26.56 0.59
C GLY A 38 3.65 26.94 -0.55
N VAL A 39 3.63 26.18 -1.66
CA VAL A 39 4.54 26.37 -2.81
C VAL A 39 3.78 26.42 -4.12
N GLN A 40 4.46 26.88 -5.17
CA GLN A 40 3.91 26.84 -6.53
C GLN A 40 3.92 25.40 -7.08
N THR A 41 2.89 25.02 -7.84
CA THR A 41 2.77 23.69 -8.45
C THR A 41 3.98 23.36 -9.32
N GLY A 42 4.55 24.33 -10.03
CA GLY A 42 5.76 24.14 -10.85
C GLY A 42 6.97 23.65 -10.05
N SER A 43 7.08 24.03 -8.77
CA SER A 43 8.18 23.60 -7.90
C SER A 43 8.13 22.10 -7.60
N LEU A 44 6.94 21.48 -7.59
CA LEU A 44 6.80 20.04 -7.35
C LEU A 44 7.37 19.19 -8.49
N TYR A 45 7.25 19.67 -9.74
CA TYR A 45 7.75 18.94 -10.91
C TYR A 45 9.28 18.81 -10.97
N HIS A 46 10.02 19.57 -10.14
CA HIS A 46 11.46 19.35 -9.95
C HIS A 46 11.77 18.15 -9.03
N HIS A 47 10.78 17.65 -8.28
CA HIS A 47 10.94 16.56 -7.32
C HIS A 47 10.24 15.28 -7.74
N VAL A 48 9.18 15.37 -8.58
CA VAL A 48 8.35 14.25 -8.99
C VAL A 48 7.98 14.34 -10.46
N ASP A 49 7.89 13.19 -11.11
CA ASP A 49 7.43 13.08 -12.50
C ASP A 49 5.89 12.99 -12.53
N GLY A 50 5.27 14.15 -12.38
CA GLY A 50 3.82 14.30 -12.43
C GLY A 50 3.07 13.49 -11.37
N ARG A 51 1.84 13.06 -11.74
CA ARG A 51 0.96 12.28 -10.87
C ARG A 51 1.56 10.90 -10.54
N ASP A 52 2.14 10.24 -11.54
CA ASP A 52 2.72 8.90 -11.39
C ASP A 52 3.89 8.90 -10.41
N GLY A 53 4.76 9.91 -10.49
CA GLY A 53 5.85 10.08 -9.52
C GLY A 53 5.36 10.28 -8.09
N VAL A 54 4.23 10.97 -7.89
CA VAL A 54 3.61 11.10 -6.56
C VAL A 54 3.03 9.76 -6.09
N ILE A 55 2.41 8.97 -6.98
CA ILE A 55 1.88 7.65 -6.66
C ILE A 55 3.00 6.73 -6.17
N GLU A 56 4.17 6.75 -6.82
CA GLU A 56 5.32 5.97 -6.37
C GLU A 56 5.84 6.45 -5.01
N LEU A 57 5.84 7.76 -4.72
CA LEU A 57 6.18 8.27 -3.40
C LEU A 57 5.21 7.82 -2.30
N ILE A 58 3.90 7.79 -2.60
CA ILE A 58 2.89 7.25 -1.68
C ILE A 58 3.17 5.76 -1.45
N ARG A 59 3.46 5.00 -2.51
CA ARG A 59 3.80 3.57 -2.42
C ARG A 59 5.01 3.36 -1.51
N GLU A 60 6.12 4.06 -1.77
CA GLU A 60 7.32 4.01 -0.93
C GLU A 60 6.97 4.27 0.53
N ARG A 61 6.20 5.33 0.79
CA ARG A 61 5.84 5.74 2.16
C ARG A 61 5.01 4.71 2.91
N VAL A 62 4.02 4.08 2.26
CA VAL A 62 3.18 3.04 2.86
C VAL A 62 3.99 1.76 3.08
N THR A 63 4.80 1.36 2.09
CA THR A 63 5.54 0.10 2.14
C THR A 63 6.79 0.14 3.04
N GLU A 64 7.27 1.32 3.43
CA GLU A 64 8.31 1.48 4.48
C GLU A 64 7.92 0.83 5.82
N ALA A 65 6.62 0.73 6.10
CA ALA A 65 6.11 0.10 7.33
C ALA A 65 6.08 -1.44 7.27
N ILE A 66 6.38 -2.04 6.12
CA ILE A 66 6.41 -3.50 5.96
C ILE A 66 7.73 -4.02 6.53
N ASP A 67 7.64 -4.94 7.48
CA ASP A 67 8.83 -5.55 8.09
C ASP A 67 9.40 -6.65 7.20
N VAL A 68 10.39 -6.32 6.40
CA VAL A 68 11.10 -7.25 5.52
C VAL A 68 12.06 -8.18 6.26
N SER A 69 12.37 -7.93 7.54
CA SER A 69 13.23 -8.81 8.33
C SER A 69 12.57 -10.17 8.58
N THR A 70 11.25 -10.21 8.57
CA THR A 70 10.44 -11.44 8.69
C THR A 70 10.74 -12.46 7.60
N LEU A 71 11.18 -12.01 6.42
CA LEU A 71 11.59 -12.89 5.29
C LEU A 71 12.88 -13.68 5.56
N SER A 72 13.53 -13.46 6.70
CA SER A 72 14.68 -14.24 7.18
C SER A 72 14.30 -15.34 8.17
N ALA A 73 13.00 -15.61 8.38
CA ALA A 73 12.53 -16.68 9.26
C ALA A 73 13.02 -18.07 8.79
N PRO A 74 13.13 -19.06 9.73
CA PRO A 74 13.71 -20.37 9.41
C PRO A 74 12.96 -21.17 8.35
N THR A 75 11.66 -20.95 8.21
CA THR A 75 10.82 -21.65 7.23
C THR A 75 10.07 -20.65 6.35
N TRP A 76 9.85 -21.00 5.10
CA TRP A 76 9.21 -20.14 4.12
C TRP A 76 7.77 -19.75 4.51
N ASP A 77 7.02 -20.67 5.09
CA ASP A 77 5.64 -20.46 5.53
C ASP A 77 5.56 -19.46 6.67
N THR A 78 6.45 -19.55 7.67
CA THR A 78 6.57 -18.56 8.75
C THR A 78 7.00 -17.20 8.18
N ALA A 79 8.00 -17.18 7.29
CA ALA A 79 8.48 -15.97 6.65
C ALA A 79 7.34 -15.23 5.92
N LEU A 80 6.57 -15.94 5.10
CA LEU A 80 5.46 -15.35 4.35
C LEU A 80 4.29 -14.96 5.23
N GLN A 81 3.95 -15.73 6.26
CA GLN A 81 2.87 -15.37 7.19
C GLN A 81 3.19 -14.07 7.93
N ASP A 82 4.38 -13.92 8.45
CA ASP A 82 4.77 -12.73 9.21
C ASP A 82 4.93 -11.51 8.30
N TRP A 83 5.50 -11.70 7.10
CA TRP A 83 5.53 -10.66 6.07
C TRP A 83 4.13 -10.22 5.67
N ALA A 84 3.21 -11.16 5.41
CA ALA A 84 1.82 -10.87 5.04
C ALA A 84 1.06 -10.12 6.14
N ARG A 85 1.30 -10.46 7.42
CA ARG A 85 0.71 -9.72 8.56
C ARG A 85 1.21 -8.27 8.61
N SER A 86 2.52 -8.08 8.42
CA SER A 86 3.14 -6.75 8.37
C SER A 86 2.65 -5.95 7.17
N TYR A 87 2.56 -6.57 5.99
CA TYR A 87 2.01 -5.99 4.77
C TYR A 87 0.56 -5.54 4.98
N ARG A 88 -0.29 -6.42 5.54
CA ARG A 88 -1.67 -6.10 5.89
C ARG A 88 -1.76 -4.90 6.83
N ALA A 89 -0.94 -4.86 7.88
CA ALA A 89 -0.94 -3.78 8.85
C ALA A 89 -0.57 -2.43 8.21
N ALA A 90 0.44 -2.41 7.33
CA ALA A 90 0.86 -1.21 6.60
C ALA A 90 -0.28 -0.63 5.74
N PHE A 91 -0.99 -1.48 4.99
CA PHE A 91 -2.09 -1.04 4.13
C PHE A 91 -3.40 -0.78 4.90
N ALA A 92 -3.64 -1.48 6.00
CA ALA A 92 -4.80 -1.23 6.86
C ALA A 92 -4.73 0.13 7.58
N ALA A 93 -3.53 0.69 7.77
CA ALA A 93 -3.36 2.06 8.25
C ALA A 93 -3.82 3.11 7.22
N HIS A 94 -3.86 2.76 5.93
CA HIS A 94 -4.15 3.65 4.81
C HIS A 94 -5.07 2.98 3.77
N PRO A 95 -6.27 2.50 4.13
CA PRO A 95 -7.08 1.65 3.25
C PRO A 95 -7.49 2.34 1.95
N LYS A 96 -7.68 3.67 1.95
CA LYS A 96 -8.02 4.44 0.75
C LYS A 96 -6.89 4.51 -0.30
N VAL A 97 -5.67 4.13 0.07
CA VAL A 97 -4.53 4.05 -0.85
C VAL A 97 -4.63 2.81 -1.75
N ILE A 98 -5.26 1.73 -1.30
CA ILE A 98 -5.29 0.45 -1.99
C ILE A 98 -5.80 0.58 -3.44
N PRO A 99 -6.99 1.16 -3.72
CA PRO A 99 -7.47 1.31 -5.09
C PRO A 99 -6.53 2.12 -5.98
N LEU A 100 -5.86 3.12 -5.39
CA LEU A 100 -4.90 3.94 -6.13
C LEU A 100 -3.67 3.14 -6.54
N LEU A 101 -3.08 2.36 -5.62
CA LEU A 101 -1.83 1.65 -5.85
C LEU A 101 -2.00 0.39 -6.69
N THR A 102 -3.14 -0.32 -6.58
CA THR A 102 -3.41 -1.55 -7.33
C THR A 102 -3.65 -1.32 -8.83
N THR A 103 -3.97 -0.09 -9.23
CA THR A 103 -4.20 0.28 -10.63
C THR A 103 -2.98 0.87 -11.33
N HIS A 104 -1.82 0.95 -10.65
CA HIS A 104 -0.59 1.52 -11.19
C HIS A 104 0.57 0.52 -11.11
N PRO A 105 1.44 0.45 -12.14
CA PRO A 105 2.61 -0.41 -12.12
C PRO A 105 3.51 -0.10 -10.91
N VAL A 106 4.14 -1.13 -10.36
CA VAL A 106 5.15 -0.99 -9.30
C VAL A 106 6.48 -0.59 -9.92
N ARG A 107 6.99 0.58 -9.54
CA ARG A 107 8.30 1.09 -9.98
C ARG A 107 9.20 1.49 -8.81
N ALA A 108 8.62 1.61 -7.60
CA ALA A 108 9.34 1.96 -6.39
C ALA A 108 10.46 0.93 -6.10
N PRO A 109 11.74 1.34 -6.05
CA PRO A 109 12.86 0.41 -5.90
C PRO A 109 12.77 -0.43 -4.62
N GLY A 110 12.34 0.18 -3.51
CA GLY A 110 12.16 -0.52 -2.24
C GLY A 110 11.12 -1.62 -2.30
N MET A 111 10.02 -1.42 -3.06
CA MET A 111 9.02 -2.46 -3.24
C MET A 111 9.52 -3.58 -4.16
N LEU A 112 10.25 -3.25 -5.21
CA LEU A 112 10.87 -4.28 -6.08
C LEU A 112 11.90 -5.12 -5.33
N ASP A 113 12.68 -4.53 -4.41
CA ASP A 113 13.59 -5.27 -3.53
C ASP A 113 12.83 -6.21 -2.57
N GLN A 114 11.68 -5.79 -2.06
CA GLN A 114 10.83 -6.68 -1.26
C GLN A 114 10.33 -7.88 -2.07
N TYR A 115 9.84 -7.66 -3.29
CA TYR A 115 9.42 -8.76 -4.19
C TYR A 115 10.58 -9.71 -4.48
N GLU A 116 11.79 -9.20 -4.76
CA GLU A 116 12.97 -10.02 -4.99
C GLU A 116 13.25 -10.95 -3.79
N ARG A 117 13.10 -10.44 -2.57
CA ARG A 117 13.25 -11.24 -1.35
C ARG A 117 12.18 -12.31 -1.21
N VAL A 118 10.91 -11.98 -1.45
CA VAL A 118 9.79 -12.94 -1.40
C VAL A 118 9.96 -14.02 -2.46
N VAL A 119 10.33 -13.63 -3.70
CA VAL A 119 10.62 -14.57 -4.79
C VAL A 119 11.72 -15.53 -4.38
N ARG A 120 12.81 -15.04 -3.79
CA ARG A 120 13.93 -15.87 -3.31
C ARG A 120 13.46 -16.88 -2.26
N VAL A 121 12.71 -16.43 -1.24
CA VAL A 121 12.18 -17.33 -0.20
C VAL A 121 11.37 -18.49 -0.80
N LEU A 122 10.53 -18.21 -1.78
CA LEU A 122 9.70 -19.23 -2.43
C LEU A 122 10.53 -20.17 -3.31
N MET A 123 11.46 -19.61 -4.10
CA MET A 123 12.32 -20.42 -4.97
C MET A 123 13.25 -21.32 -4.15
N ASP A 124 13.82 -20.82 -3.06
CA ASP A 124 14.67 -21.60 -2.15
C ASP A 124 13.87 -22.71 -1.42
N ALA A 125 12.56 -22.50 -1.23
CA ALA A 125 11.63 -23.50 -0.71
C ALA A 125 11.21 -24.57 -1.75
N GLY A 126 11.65 -24.45 -3.01
CA GLY A 126 11.40 -25.41 -4.08
C GLY A 126 10.15 -25.15 -4.93
N PHE A 127 9.51 -23.97 -4.82
CA PHE A 127 8.42 -23.61 -5.71
C PHE A 127 8.94 -23.41 -7.14
N ALA A 128 8.19 -23.90 -8.13
CA ALA A 128 8.54 -23.69 -9.52
C ALA A 128 8.42 -22.20 -9.90
N THR A 129 9.38 -21.68 -10.65
CA THR A 129 9.43 -20.26 -11.04
C THR A 129 8.11 -19.76 -11.66
N VAL A 130 7.43 -20.61 -12.42
CA VAL A 130 6.15 -20.29 -13.06
C VAL A 130 5.01 -20.05 -12.07
N ASP A 131 5.09 -20.63 -10.88
CA ASP A 131 4.05 -20.53 -9.84
C ASP A 131 4.30 -19.40 -8.84
N VAL A 132 5.52 -18.87 -8.77
CA VAL A 132 5.92 -17.88 -7.75
C VAL A 132 5.11 -16.59 -7.85
N MET A 133 5.07 -15.95 -9.01
CA MET A 133 4.31 -14.70 -9.17
C MET A 133 2.80 -14.88 -9.02
N PRO A 134 2.16 -15.93 -9.56
CA PRO A 134 0.76 -16.23 -9.25
C PRO A 134 0.47 -16.39 -7.75
N LEU A 135 1.35 -17.06 -7.02
CA LEU A 135 1.22 -17.24 -5.57
C LEU A 135 1.32 -15.90 -4.82
N ILE A 136 2.33 -15.09 -5.14
CA ILE A 136 2.50 -13.75 -4.56
C ILE A 136 1.25 -12.89 -4.83
N THR A 137 0.76 -12.88 -6.07
CA THR A 137 -0.43 -12.13 -6.44
C THR A 137 -1.67 -12.59 -5.67
N ALA A 138 -1.86 -13.89 -5.50
CA ALA A 138 -2.98 -14.43 -4.72
C ALA A 138 -2.90 -14.02 -3.25
N LEU A 139 -1.68 -14.08 -2.67
CA LEU A 139 -1.43 -13.65 -1.29
C LEU A 139 -1.72 -12.15 -1.12
N GLU A 140 -1.20 -11.32 -2.02
CA GLU A 140 -1.44 -9.87 -1.99
C GLU A 140 -2.91 -9.52 -2.12
N ASN A 141 -3.64 -10.13 -3.04
CA ASN A 141 -5.08 -9.91 -3.19
C ASN A 141 -5.83 -10.24 -1.90
N THR A 142 -5.46 -11.32 -1.22
CA THR A 142 -6.04 -11.71 0.08
C THR A 142 -5.70 -10.70 1.16
N VAL A 143 -4.45 -10.29 1.25
CA VAL A 143 -3.95 -9.32 2.25
C VAL A 143 -4.60 -7.95 2.04
N LEU A 144 -4.62 -7.44 0.81
CA LEU A 144 -5.20 -6.13 0.49
C LEU A 144 -6.73 -6.13 0.66
N GLY A 145 -7.42 -7.19 0.25
CA GLY A 145 -8.84 -7.37 0.52
C GLY A 145 -9.15 -7.35 2.03
N SER A 146 -8.38 -8.12 2.81
CA SER A 146 -8.52 -8.12 4.28
C SER A 146 -8.17 -6.77 4.93
N ALA A 147 -7.26 -5.98 4.34
CA ALA A 147 -6.98 -4.63 4.82
C ALA A 147 -8.13 -3.65 4.54
N LEU A 148 -8.82 -3.81 3.39
CA LEU A 148 -10.03 -3.05 3.07
C LEU A 148 -11.19 -3.40 4.00
N ASP A 149 -11.35 -4.67 4.36
CA ASP A 149 -12.41 -5.13 5.27
C ASP A 149 -12.33 -4.47 6.65
N LEU A 150 -11.12 -4.10 7.11
CA LEU A 150 -10.96 -3.35 8.37
C LEU A 150 -11.54 -1.93 8.33
N ALA A 151 -11.69 -1.37 7.13
CA ALA A 151 -12.30 -0.06 6.91
C ALA A 151 -13.78 -0.17 6.46
N ALA A 152 -14.28 -1.40 6.32
CA ALA A 152 -15.66 -1.67 5.93
C ALA A 152 -16.64 -1.31 7.07
N PRO A 153 -17.91 -1.01 6.76
CA PRO A 153 -18.95 -0.87 7.77
C PRO A 153 -19.05 -2.13 8.64
N GLU A 154 -19.38 -1.96 9.92
CA GLU A 154 -19.59 -3.07 10.86
C GLU A 154 -20.66 -4.06 10.33
N THR A 155 -21.66 -3.56 9.64
CA THR A 155 -22.69 -4.37 8.99
C THR A 155 -22.53 -4.26 7.48
N MET A 156 -22.02 -5.31 6.84
CA MET A 156 -21.85 -5.39 5.38
C MET A 156 -23.10 -5.89 4.65
N TRP A 157 -23.95 -6.67 5.32
CA TRP A 157 -25.15 -7.26 4.76
C TRP A 157 -26.36 -6.88 5.58
N GLU A 158 -27.26 -6.10 5.00
CA GLU A 158 -28.52 -5.66 5.58
C GLU A 158 -29.68 -6.17 4.72
N PRO A 159 -30.11 -7.45 4.88
CA PRO A 159 -31.23 -7.98 4.11
C PRO A 159 -32.49 -7.19 4.41
N ALA A 160 -33.11 -6.61 3.39
CA ALA A 160 -34.37 -5.87 3.54
C ALA A 160 -35.54 -6.78 3.96
N ASP A 161 -35.46 -8.07 3.65
CA ASP A 161 -36.42 -9.10 4.01
C ASP A 161 -35.71 -10.40 4.39
N THR A 162 -35.81 -10.75 5.66
CA THR A 162 -35.25 -11.99 6.22
C THR A 162 -35.98 -13.25 5.75
N THR A 163 -37.21 -13.11 5.25
CA THR A 163 -37.98 -14.25 4.75
C THR A 163 -37.54 -14.69 3.36
N SER A 164 -37.02 -13.77 2.54
CA SER A 164 -36.46 -14.06 1.21
C SER A 164 -35.02 -14.60 1.28
N THR A 165 -34.31 -14.37 2.40
CA THR A 165 -32.91 -14.78 2.58
C THR A 165 -32.69 -15.51 3.92
N PRO A 166 -33.43 -16.60 4.22
CA PRO A 166 -33.46 -17.21 5.54
C PRO A 166 -32.09 -17.81 5.95
N ARG A 167 -31.35 -18.38 4.99
CA ARG A 167 -30.03 -18.95 5.28
C ARG A 167 -28.95 -17.88 5.51
N LEU A 168 -29.01 -16.79 4.74
CA LEU A 168 -28.10 -15.65 4.96
C LEU A 168 -28.40 -15.01 6.32
N SER A 169 -29.68 -14.77 6.66
CA SER A 169 -30.10 -14.19 7.93
C SER A 169 -29.74 -15.05 9.14
N GLN A 170 -29.63 -16.37 8.94
CA GLN A 170 -29.18 -17.28 10.00
C GLN A 170 -27.65 -17.27 10.17
N ALA A 171 -26.91 -16.89 9.13
CA ALA A 171 -25.44 -16.88 9.12
C ALA A 171 -24.85 -15.54 9.58
N LEU A 172 -25.63 -14.46 9.54
CA LEU A 172 -25.27 -13.13 10.05
C LEU A 172 -25.51 -13.02 11.55
#